data_21f7deb7b446ce0704badc9a9763793d
#
_entry.id   21f7deb7b446ce0704badc9a9763793d
#
_cell.length_a   1.000
_cell.length_b   1.000
_cell.length_c   1.000
_cell.angle_alpha   90.00
_cell.angle_beta   90.00
_cell.angle_gamma   90.00
#
_symmetry.space_group_name_H-M   'P 1'
#
loop_
_entity.id
_entity.type
_entity.pdbx_description
1 polymer ?
#
loop_
_entity_poly.entity_id
_entity_poly.type
_entity_poly.pdbx_seq_one_letter_code
_entity_poly.pdbx_strand_id
1 'polypeptide(L)'
;MGILFDGIQKLPSSDVGISRDLLLQWMAQCQMLEKVNMRLNDAAIQVSEWFRKKGFRTCILKGQGNALLYSTGLHRTPGDIDIWVEGGDKRVISFVRSISPHEKACYHQIEFPSYKGVEVEVHYRPSFLLCFWHNRRLQKYYERVKEEQFSHRVKLGEQGVITIPTVEFNLIFQLTHIYAHLMNEGIGLRQLLDYYFVLLHADIKDVVELQRNLKHIGLWKFAGAIMYIMHEVFGIPASRLIVPPNEKYGKFVLNEVLEAGNFGKHDKRNRLGKSQLGHNLQRVYRDMRLVKYFPAEALCEPIYRTWHFFWRLKNKK
;
A
#
# COMPACT_ATOMS: atom_id res chain seq x y z
N MET A 1 11.70 11.78 -5.63
CA MET A 1 12.89 12.66 -5.67
C MET A 1 14.08 11.97 -5.02
N GLY A 2 14.05 11.58 -3.73
CA GLY A 2 15.20 11.01 -3.01
C GLY A 2 15.86 9.84 -3.73
N ILE A 3 15.10 8.85 -4.17
CA ILE A 3 15.64 7.68 -4.89
C ILE A 3 16.24 8.02 -6.24
N LEU A 4 15.68 9.01 -6.96
CA LEU A 4 16.28 9.50 -8.20
C LEU A 4 17.64 10.16 -7.90
N PHE A 5 17.71 10.91 -6.83
CA PHE A 5 18.95 11.52 -6.38
C PHE A 5 20.00 10.46 -6.03
N ASP A 6 19.62 9.42 -5.25
CA ASP A 6 20.51 8.29 -4.96
C ASP A 6 21.01 7.57 -6.23
N GLY A 7 20.13 7.43 -7.22
CA GLY A 7 20.48 6.84 -8.50
C GLY A 7 21.50 7.70 -9.28
N ILE A 8 21.27 8.99 -9.34
CA ILE A 8 22.14 9.93 -10.05
C ILE A 8 23.52 10.00 -9.41
N GLN A 9 23.61 9.97 -8.09
CA GLN A 9 24.90 9.94 -7.38
C GLN A 9 25.77 8.72 -7.69
N LYS A 10 25.17 7.64 -8.22
CA LYS A 10 25.90 6.43 -8.65
C LYS A 10 26.42 6.51 -10.09
N LEU A 11 25.99 7.50 -10.86
CA LEU A 11 26.45 7.71 -12.23
C LEU A 11 27.77 8.48 -12.25
N PRO A 12 28.65 8.20 -13.24
CA PRO A 12 29.84 9.03 -13.46
C PRO A 12 29.47 10.50 -13.70
N SER A 13 30.21 11.41 -13.14
CA SER A 13 29.94 12.85 -13.28
C SER A 13 29.88 13.32 -14.74
N SER A 14 30.60 12.65 -15.67
CA SER A 14 30.53 12.87 -17.12
C SER A 14 29.14 12.59 -17.72
N ASP A 15 28.37 11.71 -17.12
CA ASP A 15 27.09 11.25 -17.67
C ASP A 15 25.91 12.03 -17.10
N VAL A 16 26.18 12.89 -16.11
CA VAL A 16 25.17 13.65 -15.39
C VAL A 16 25.19 15.11 -15.84
N GLY A 17 24.40 15.42 -16.89
CA GLY A 17 24.22 16.78 -17.39
C GLY A 17 23.34 17.69 -16.53
N ILE A 18 23.50 17.66 -15.19
CA ILE A 18 22.68 18.43 -14.24
C ILE A 18 23.42 19.68 -13.80
N SER A 19 22.75 20.84 -13.82
CA SER A 19 23.32 22.08 -13.32
C SER A 19 23.60 22.01 -11.81
N ARG A 20 24.64 22.73 -11.35
CA ARG A 20 24.98 22.80 -9.93
C ARG A 20 23.79 23.27 -9.06
N ASP A 21 23.02 24.24 -9.55
CA ASP A 21 21.88 24.79 -8.82
C ASP A 21 20.76 23.74 -8.66
N LEU A 22 20.47 22.95 -9.69
CA LEU A 22 19.51 21.86 -9.61
C LEU A 22 19.97 20.76 -8.66
N LEU A 23 21.26 20.43 -8.68
CA LEU A 23 21.85 19.47 -7.75
C LEU A 23 21.69 19.94 -6.29
N LEU A 24 22.00 21.19 -6.00
CA LEU A 24 21.84 21.78 -4.66
C LEU A 24 20.37 21.78 -4.21
N GLN A 25 19.43 22.09 -5.12
CA GLN A 25 17.99 22.01 -4.82
C GLN A 25 17.57 20.58 -4.47
N TRP A 26 18.06 19.58 -5.19
CA TRP A 26 17.76 18.18 -4.90
C TRP A 26 18.36 17.71 -3.57
N MET A 27 19.59 18.12 -3.27
CA MET A 27 20.21 17.86 -1.96
C MET A 27 19.36 18.44 -0.82
N ALA A 28 18.93 19.69 -0.95
CA ALA A 28 18.07 20.33 0.06
C ALA A 28 16.74 19.60 0.23
N GLN A 29 16.14 19.14 -0.88
CA GLN A 29 14.91 18.34 -0.83
C GLN A 29 15.14 16.97 -0.15
N CYS A 30 16.26 16.30 -0.40
CA CYS A 30 16.61 15.04 0.26
C CYS A 30 16.77 15.25 1.77
N GLN A 31 17.45 16.30 2.22
CA GLN A 31 17.55 16.64 3.65
C GLN A 31 16.18 16.90 4.29
N MET A 32 15.25 17.51 3.55
CA MET A 32 13.88 17.67 4.04
C MET A 32 13.15 16.31 4.17
N LEU A 33 13.32 15.42 3.19
CA LEU A 33 12.76 14.06 3.23
C LEU A 33 13.31 13.28 4.43
N GLU A 34 14.62 13.34 4.67
CA GLU A 34 15.26 12.69 5.82
C GLU A 34 14.65 13.16 7.14
N LYS A 35 14.54 14.47 7.35
CA LYS A 35 13.91 15.03 8.56
C LYS A 35 12.48 14.55 8.75
N VAL A 36 11.68 14.50 7.68
CA VAL A 36 10.30 14.01 7.74
C VAL A 36 10.28 12.52 8.07
N ASN A 37 11.12 11.70 7.42
CA ASN A 37 11.17 10.26 7.67
C ASN A 37 11.69 9.93 9.08
N MET A 38 12.64 10.69 9.62
CA MET A 38 13.07 10.54 11.03
C MET A 38 11.89 10.78 11.98
N ARG A 39 11.08 11.83 11.75
CA ARG A 39 9.88 12.10 12.55
C ARG A 39 8.83 10.98 12.41
N LEU A 40 8.68 10.42 11.21
CA LEU A 40 7.80 9.28 10.97
C LEU A 40 8.28 8.02 11.69
N ASN A 41 9.60 7.76 11.72
CA ASN A 41 10.19 6.67 12.48
C ASN A 41 9.86 6.79 13.97
N ASP A 42 10.11 7.97 14.56
CA ASP A 42 9.78 8.26 15.95
C ASP A 42 8.30 8.07 16.25
N ALA A 43 7.44 8.60 15.37
CA ALA A 43 6.00 8.49 15.53
C ALA A 43 5.53 7.02 15.44
N ALA A 44 6.05 6.23 14.49
CA ALA A 44 5.71 4.82 14.34
C ALA A 44 6.07 4.00 15.58
N ILE A 45 7.26 4.24 16.15
CA ILE A 45 7.71 3.60 17.40
C ILE A 45 6.77 3.98 18.55
N GLN A 46 6.54 5.28 18.74
CA GLN A 46 5.76 5.79 19.88
C GLN A 46 4.29 5.38 19.81
N VAL A 47 3.67 5.41 18.61
CA VAL A 47 2.28 4.94 18.42
C VAL A 47 2.18 3.44 18.67
N SER A 48 3.12 2.64 18.17
CA SER A 48 3.15 1.20 18.43
C SER A 48 3.26 0.89 19.93
N GLU A 49 4.14 1.60 20.66
CA GLU A 49 4.27 1.46 22.09
C GLU A 49 3.03 1.93 22.86
N TRP A 50 2.41 3.00 22.39
CA TRP A 50 1.19 3.52 22.98
C TRP A 50 0.05 2.49 22.90
N PHE A 51 -0.18 1.87 21.74
CA PHE A 51 -1.15 0.79 21.59
C PHE A 51 -0.79 -0.42 22.46
N ARG A 52 0.48 -0.79 22.53
CA ARG A 52 0.97 -1.89 23.40
C ARG A 52 0.64 -1.65 24.86
N LYS A 53 0.85 -0.42 25.37
CA LYS A 53 0.48 -0.02 26.75
C LYS A 53 -1.03 -0.09 27.00
N LYS A 54 -1.85 -0.01 25.93
CA LYS A 54 -3.31 -0.16 25.98
C LYS A 54 -3.79 -1.61 25.77
N GLY A 55 -2.86 -2.57 25.72
CA GLY A 55 -3.17 -3.99 25.60
C GLY A 55 -3.47 -4.46 24.17
N PHE A 56 -2.96 -3.76 23.15
CA PHE A 56 -3.06 -4.15 21.76
C PHE A 56 -1.70 -4.52 21.18
N ARG A 57 -1.65 -5.62 20.43
CA ARG A 57 -0.51 -5.90 19.54
C ARG A 57 -0.70 -5.10 18.26
N THR A 58 0.42 -4.68 17.64
CA THR A 58 0.40 -3.86 16.44
C THR A 58 1.45 -4.32 15.43
N CYS A 59 1.20 -4.02 14.14
CA CYS A 59 2.12 -4.26 13.05
C CYS A 59 2.06 -3.07 12.07
N ILE A 60 3.19 -2.44 11.77
CA ILE A 60 3.28 -1.37 10.78
C ILE A 60 3.27 -1.99 9.38
N LEU A 61 2.21 -1.75 8.61
CA LEU A 61 1.93 -2.50 7.38
C LEU A 61 2.79 -2.13 6.18
N LYS A 62 3.14 -0.88 6.03
CA LYS A 62 3.93 -0.33 4.92
C LYS A 62 4.79 0.84 5.43
N GLY A 63 5.04 1.85 4.64
CA GLY A 63 5.74 3.05 5.09
C GLY A 63 7.13 2.74 5.64
N GLN A 64 7.27 2.87 6.93
CA GLN A 64 8.57 2.76 7.61
C GLN A 64 9.14 1.33 7.60
N GLY A 65 8.27 0.30 7.57
CA GLY A 65 8.71 -1.09 7.37
C GLY A 65 9.33 -1.31 5.98
N ASN A 66 8.70 -0.79 4.93
CA ASN A 66 9.23 -0.88 3.57
C ASN A 66 10.50 -0.03 3.40
N ALA A 67 10.60 1.11 4.10
CA ALA A 67 11.78 1.96 4.04
C ALA A 67 13.08 1.24 4.42
N LEU A 68 13.01 0.21 5.25
CA LEU A 68 14.16 -0.62 5.62
C LEU A 68 14.75 -1.41 4.44
N LEU A 69 14.00 -1.58 3.37
CA LEU A 69 14.43 -2.29 2.16
C LEU A 69 15.14 -1.38 1.14
N TYR A 70 15.09 -0.06 1.35
CA TYR A 70 15.74 0.91 0.47
C TYR A 70 17.20 1.08 0.85
N SER A 71 18.06 1.37 -0.12
CA SER A 71 19.47 1.68 0.14
C SER A 71 19.64 2.85 1.12
N THR A 72 18.76 3.86 1.00
CA THR A 72 18.64 4.97 1.93
C THR A 72 17.17 5.12 2.31
N GLY A 73 16.75 4.45 3.39
CA GLY A 73 15.36 4.42 3.82
C GLY A 73 14.75 5.80 4.08
N LEU A 74 15.58 6.76 4.52
CA LEU A 74 15.17 8.14 4.75
C LEU A 74 14.87 8.92 3.45
N HIS A 75 15.30 8.43 2.29
CA HIS A 75 15.00 9.01 0.98
C HIS A 75 13.71 8.49 0.34
N ARG A 76 13.07 7.50 0.97
CA ARG A 76 11.74 7.07 0.54
C ARG A 76 10.76 8.23 0.69
N THR A 77 9.89 8.42 -0.30
CA THR A 77 8.83 9.44 -0.19
C THR A 77 7.92 9.14 1.00
N PRO A 78 7.81 10.05 1.98
CA PRO A 78 7.02 9.84 3.19
C PRO A 78 5.51 9.77 2.88
N GLY A 79 4.75 9.17 3.78
CA GLY A 79 3.29 9.09 3.78
C GLY A 79 2.77 9.05 5.20
N ASP A 80 1.62 8.43 5.37
CA ASP A 80 0.95 8.13 6.62
C ASP A 80 1.56 6.91 7.35
N ILE A 81 1.15 6.70 8.57
CA ILE A 81 1.44 5.47 9.32
C ILE A 81 0.21 4.57 9.27
N ASP A 82 0.32 3.46 8.52
CA ASP A 82 -0.66 2.39 8.53
C ASP A 82 -0.31 1.38 9.62
N ILE A 83 -1.10 1.35 10.68
CA ILE A 83 -0.87 0.44 11.80
C ILE A 83 -2.00 -0.58 11.91
N TRP A 84 -1.68 -1.86 11.71
CA TRP A 84 -2.61 -2.94 11.98
C TRP A 84 -2.65 -3.23 13.47
N VAL A 85 -3.84 -3.05 14.05
CA VAL A 85 -4.12 -3.24 15.48
C VAL A 85 -4.95 -4.51 15.64
N GLU A 86 -4.47 -5.42 16.47
CA GLU A 86 -5.16 -6.67 16.77
C GLU A 86 -6.45 -6.44 17.56
N GLY A 87 -7.49 -7.22 17.26
CA GLY A 87 -8.73 -7.22 18.05
C GLY A 87 -10.01 -7.17 17.22
N GLY A 88 -9.87 -7.03 15.89
CA GLY A 88 -11.00 -6.96 14.96
C GLY A 88 -11.74 -5.62 15.02
N ASP A 89 -12.73 -5.47 14.14
CA ASP A 89 -13.42 -4.18 13.92
C ASP A 89 -14.10 -3.64 15.19
N LYS A 90 -14.92 -4.44 15.86
CA LYS A 90 -15.70 -3.98 17.02
C LYS A 90 -14.83 -3.45 18.15
N ARG A 91 -13.80 -4.21 18.55
CA ARG A 91 -12.90 -3.83 19.65
C ARG A 91 -12.09 -2.61 19.30
N VAL A 92 -11.50 -2.58 18.09
CA VAL A 92 -10.62 -1.47 17.67
C VAL A 92 -11.42 -0.19 17.42
N ILE A 93 -12.58 -0.26 16.74
CA ILE A 93 -13.45 0.91 16.53
C ILE A 93 -13.93 1.48 17.87
N SER A 94 -14.42 0.62 18.79
CA SER A 94 -14.86 1.07 20.11
C SER A 94 -13.74 1.75 20.89
N PHE A 95 -12.54 1.18 20.83
CA PHE A 95 -11.37 1.74 21.50
C PHE A 95 -10.98 3.10 20.91
N VAL A 96 -10.85 3.23 19.59
CA VAL A 96 -10.50 4.52 18.95
C VAL A 96 -11.54 5.57 19.27
N ARG A 97 -12.85 5.24 19.20
CA ARG A 97 -13.92 6.17 19.51
C ARG A 97 -14.01 6.55 21.00
N SER A 98 -13.50 5.75 21.90
CA SER A 98 -13.38 6.15 23.32
C SER A 98 -12.39 7.30 23.51
N ILE A 99 -11.49 7.53 22.55
CA ILE A 99 -10.48 8.59 22.54
C ILE A 99 -10.93 9.75 21.65
N SER A 100 -11.42 9.44 20.46
CA SER A 100 -11.91 10.41 19.47
C SER A 100 -13.25 9.92 18.88
N PRO A 101 -14.39 10.40 19.43
CA PRO A 101 -15.72 9.88 19.12
C PRO A 101 -16.17 10.07 17.68
N HIS A 102 -15.59 11.04 16.96
CA HIS A 102 -16.04 11.45 15.62
C HIS A 102 -15.26 10.79 14.48
N GLU A 103 -14.29 9.92 14.79
CA GLU A 103 -13.46 9.30 13.76
C GLU A 103 -14.28 8.36 12.86
N LYS A 104 -14.02 8.48 11.57
CA LYS A 104 -14.75 7.74 10.55
C LYS A 104 -14.13 6.37 10.34
N ALA A 105 -14.98 5.37 10.49
CA ALA A 105 -14.61 3.99 10.17
C ALA A 105 -15.04 3.62 8.75
N CYS A 106 -14.22 2.86 8.06
CA CYS A 106 -14.56 2.14 6.83
C CYS A 106 -14.36 0.62 7.05
N TYR A 107 -14.52 -0.19 6.03
CA TYR A 107 -14.52 -1.66 6.19
C TYR A 107 -13.22 -2.23 6.79
N HIS A 108 -12.08 -1.61 6.58
CA HIS A 108 -10.78 -2.17 6.97
C HIS A 108 -10.03 -1.32 8.00
N GLN A 109 -10.36 -0.03 8.13
CA GLN A 109 -9.64 0.90 8.99
C GLN A 109 -10.57 1.95 9.62
N ILE A 110 -10.05 2.65 10.60
CA ILE A 110 -10.63 3.85 11.20
C ILE A 110 -9.57 4.95 11.23
N GLU A 111 -9.99 6.17 10.91
CA GLU A 111 -9.15 7.37 11.10
C GLU A 111 -8.72 7.46 12.57
N PHE A 112 -7.55 8.00 12.81
CA PHE A 112 -7.02 8.20 14.15
C PHE A 112 -6.50 9.63 14.29
N PRO A 113 -6.59 10.28 15.46
CA PRO A 113 -6.02 11.61 15.65
C PRO A 113 -4.56 11.65 15.24
N SER A 114 -4.16 12.70 14.54
CA SER A 114 -2.77 12.84 14.14
C SER A 114 -1.83 12.79 15.35
N TYR A 115 -0.80 11.97 15.26
CA TYR A 115 0.18 11.82 16.31
C TYR A 115 1.39 12.72 16.04
N LYS A 116 1.57 13.78 16.81
CA LYS A 116 2.65 14.77 16.62
C LYS A 116 2.73 15.33 15.20
N GLY A 117 1.57 15.56 14.58
CA GLY A 117 1.45 16.08 13.21
C GLY A 117 1.70 15.05 12.11
N VAL A 118 1.69 13.75 12.46
CA VAL A 118 1.74 12.63 11.51
C VAL A 118 0.36 11.99 11.43
N GLU A 119 -0.14 11.76 10.22
CA GLU A 119 -1.39 11.05 9.99
C GLU A 119 -1.22 9.56 10.31
N VAL A 120 -2.18 9.00 11.03
CA VAL A 120 -2.19 7.59 11.45
C VAL A 120 -3.51 6.96 11.02
N GLU A 121 -3.43 5.86 10.28
CA GLU A 121 -4.57 5.04 9.91
C GLU A 121 -4.53 3.72 10.69
N VAL A 122 -5.56 3.50 11.50
CA VAL A 122 -5.67 2.30 12.34
C VAL A 122 -6.44 1.22 11.59
N HIS A 123 -5.71 0.23 11.10
CA HIS A 123 -6.26 -0.92 10.41
C HIS A 123 -6.66 -2.01 11.40
N TYR A 124 -7.87 -2.53 11.30
CA TYR A 124 -8.29 -3.77 11.97
C TYR A 124 -8.42 -4.94 10.99
N ARG A 125 -8.29 -4.67 9.71
CA ARG A 125 -7.99 -5.61 8.62
C ARG A 125 -6.86 -5.01 7.78
N PRO A 126 -5.82 -5.76 7.44
CA PRO A 126 -4.68 -5.18 6.68
C PRO A 126 -5.10 -4.53 5.36
N SER A 127 -5.94 -5.22 4.60
CA SER A 127 -6.53 -4.72 3.34
C SER A 127 -7.81 -5.50 3.00
N PHE A 128 -8.37 -5.23 1.82
CA PHE A 128 -9.57 -5.90 1.33
C PHE A 128 -9.57 -6.04 -0.19
N LEU A 129 -10.51 -6.85 -0.70
CA LEU A 129 -10.86 -6.98 -2.11
C LEU A 129 -12.35 -6.68 -2.29
N LEU A 130 -12.73 -6.18 -3.46
CA LEU A 130 -14.12 -5.80 -3.73
C LEU A 130 -15.02 -7.01 -3.95
N CYS A 131 -14.49 -8.06 -4.58
CA CYS A 131 -15.20 -9.33 -4.74
C CYS A 131 -15.33 -10.06 -3.40
N PHE A 132 -16.56 -10.26 -2.92
CA PHE A 132 -16.84 -10.86 -1.60
C PHE A 132 -16.19 -12.22 -1.39
N TRP A 133 -16.12 -13.05 -2.42
CA TRP A 133 -15.52 -14.38 -2.35
C TRP A 133 -14.00 -14.31 -2.20
N HIS A 134 -13.36 -13.43 -2.99
CA HIS A 134 -11.93 -13.16 -2.89
C HIS A 134 -11.59 -12.55 -1.54
N ASN A 135 -12.36 -11.55 -1.12
CA ASN A 135 -12.17 -10.90 0.17
C ASN A 135 -12.32 -11.87 1.35
N ARG A 136 -13.33 -12.76 1.32
CA ARG A 136 -13.48 -13.78 2.37
C ARG A 136 -12.26 -14.70 2.48
N ARG A 137 -11.68 -15.10 1.33
CA ARG A 137 -10.46 -15.92 1.28
C ARG A 137 -9.25 -15.14 1.76
N LEU A 138 -9.14 -13.87 1.39
CA LEU A 138 -8.08 -12.97 1.86
C LEU A 138 -8.14 -12.77 3.39
N GLN A 139 -9.32 -12.50 3.96
CA GLN A 139 -9.45 -12.34 5.41
C GLN A 139 -9.12 -13.64 6.17
N LYS A 140 -9.49 -14.82 5.62
CA LYS A 140 -9.08 -16.11 6.19
C LYS A 140 -7.56 -16.33 6.12
N TYR A 141 -6.91 -15.88 5.04
CA TYR A 141 -5.46 -15.90 4.93
C TYR A 141 -4.83 -15.03 6.02
N TYR A 142 -5.26 -13.78 6.15
CA TYR A 142 -4.75 -12.87 7.19
C TYR A 142 -4.92 -13.42 8.59
N GLU A 143 -6.08 -13.98 8.90
CA GLU A 143 -6.34 -14.59 10.20
C GLU A 143 -5.43 -15.78 10.50
N ARG A 144 -5.14 -16.61 9.49
CA ARG A 144 -4.27 -17.78 9.62
C ARG A 144 -2.81 -17.40 9.94
N VAL A 145 -2.31 -16.30 9.37
CA VAL A 145 -0.90 -15.91 9.46
C VAL A 145 -0.63 -14.75 10.43
N LYS A 146 -1.64 -14.21 11.09
CA LYS A 146 -1.54 -13.00 11.92
C LYS A 146 -0.53 -13.10 13.06
N GLU A 147 -0.42 -14.25 13.72
CA GLU A 147 0.45 -14.44 14.87
C GLU A 147 1.91 -14.17 14.53
N GLU A 148 2.35 -14.62 13.38
CA GLU A 148 3.69 -14.38 12.90
C GLU A 148 3.91 -12.88 12.63
N GLN A 149 2.91 -12.20 12.05
CA GLN A 149 3.00 -10.79 11.72
C GLN A 149 3.11 -9.91 12.99
N PHE A 150 2.36 -10.22 14.04
CA PHE A 150 2.42 -9.50 15.31
C PHE A 150 3.64 -9.84 16.16
N SER A 151 4.44 -10.83 15.79
CA SER A 151 5.69 -11.20 16.45
C SER A 151 6.95 -10.82 15.69
N HIS A 152 6.85 -10.47 14.40
CA HIS A 152 8.00 -10.15 13.55
C HIS A 152 8.54 -8.74 13.86
N ARG A 153 9.49 -8.66 14.79
CA ARG A 153 10.08 -7.41 15.31
C ARG A 153 11.37 -7.07 14.59
N VAL A 154 11.52 -5.80 14.23
CA VAL A 154 12.73 -5.28 13.57
C VAL A 154 13.18 -3.97 14.24
N LYS A 155 14.48 -3.69 14.17
CA LYS A 155 15.01 -2.38 14.56
C LYS A 155 14.66 -1.33 13.50
N LEU A 156 14.19 -0.16 13.94
CA LEU A 156 13.96 1.00 13.10
C LEU A 156 14.99 2.08 13.45
N GLY A 157 16.10 2.08 12.72
CA GLY A 157 17.26 2.92 13.05
C GLY A 157 17.87 2.58 14.41
N GLU A 158 18.41 3.59 15.08
CA GLU A 158 18.92 3.47 16.45
C GLU A 158 17.83 3.71 17.50
N GLN A 159 16.66 4.16 17.07
CA GLN A 159 15.63 4.76 17.92
C GLN A 159 14.70 3.75 18.59
N GLY A 160 14.50 2.57 18.01
CA GLY A 160 13.60 1.60 18.61
C GLY A 160 13.29 0.38 17.77
N VAL A 161 12.27 -0.34 18.21
CA VAL A 161 11.81 -1.58 17.59
C VAL A 161 10.34 -1.45 17.23
N ILE A 162 10.01 -1.81 16.01
CA ILE A 162 8.63 -1.94 15.53
C ILE A 162 8.35 -3.36 15.10
N THR A 163 7.08 -3.70 14.96
CA THR A 163 6.65 -4.95 14.33
C THR A 163 6.21 -4.65 12.91
N ILE A 164 6.66 -5.43 11.95
CA ILE A 164 6.33 -5.30 10.52
C ILE A 164 5.89 -6.66 9.95
N PRO A 165 5.23 -6.68 8.78
CA PRO A 165 4.91 -7.92 8.09
C PRO A 165 6.14 -8.76 7.74
N THR A 166 5.98 -10.08 7.72
CA THR A 166 6.93 -10.98 7.06
C THR A 166 6.94 -10.75 5.55
N VAL A 167 8.00 -11.21 4.87
CA VAL A 167 8.15 -10.99 3.42
C VAL A 167 6.98 -11.59 2.63
N GLU A 168 6.61 -12.84 2.89
CA GLU A 168 5.53 -13.53 2.18
C GLU A 168 4.18 -12.85 2.39
N PHE A 169 3.90 -12.42 3.63
CA PHE A 169 2.70 -11.62 3.91
C PHE A 169 2.73 -10.30 3.15
N ASN A 170 3.85 -9.59 3.19
CA ASN A 170 3.98 -8.27 2.58
C ASN A 170 3.82 -8.31 1.05
N LEU A 171 4.30 -9.37 0.39
CA LEU A 171 4.08 -9.60 -1.04
C LEU A 171 2.59 -9.70 -1.39
N ILE A 172 1.80 -10.44 -0.60
CA ILE A 172 0.34 -10.54 -0.82
C ILE A 172 -0.37 -9.26 -0.41
N PHE A 173 -0.03 -8.70 0.75
CA PHE A 173 -0.65 -7.49 1.27
C PHE A 173 -0.49 -6.30 0.31
N GLN A 174 0.73 -6.05 -0.19
CA GLN A 174 0.93 -4.94 -1.11
C GLN A 174 0.26 -5.15 -2.46
N LEU A 175 0.21 -6.38 -2.98
CA LEU A 175 -0.59 -6.67 -4.17
C LEU A 175 -2.07 -6.32 -3.96
N THR A 176 -2.65 -6.70 -2.82
CA THR A 176 -4.05 -6.35 -2.52
C THR A 176 -4.25 -4.86 -2.37
N HIS A 177 -3.32 -4.16 -1.74
CA HIS A 177 -3.35 -2.71 -1.55
C HIS A 177 -3.25 -1.98 -2.90
N ILE A 178 -2.28 -2.33 -3.75
CA ILE A 178 -2.13 -1.79 -5.10
C ILE A 178 -3.39 -2.06 -5.93
N TYR A 179 -3.95 -3.27 -5.82
CA TYR A 179 -5.15 -3.65 -6.56
C TYR A 179 -6.38 -2.84 -6.13
N ALA A 180 -6.58 -2.66 -4.83
CA ALA A 180 -7.66 -1.84 -4.30
C ALA A 180 -7.57 -0.39 -4.79
N HIS A 181 -6.38 0.21 -4.80
CA HIS A 181 -6.19 1.56 -5.34
C HIS A 181 -6.42 1.63 -6.84
N LEU A 182 -5.93 0.66 -7.63
CA LEU A 182 -6.18 0.60 -9.07
C LEU A 182 -7.69 0.58 -9.36
N MET A 183 -8.45 -0.19 -8.58
CA MET A 183 -9.91 -0.29 -8.74
C MET A 183 -10.65 0.97 -8.29
N ASN A 184 -10.19 1.68 -7.27
CA ASN A 184 -10.93 2.79 -6.68
C ASN A 184 -10.49 4.20 -7.14
N GLU A 185 -9.19 4.44 -7.27
CA GLU A 185 -8.65 5.80 -7.41
C GLU A 185 -7.61 5.93 -8.52
N GLY A 186 -6.85 4.88 -8.74
CA GLY A 186 -5.63 4.85 -9.54
C GLY A 186 -4.39 4.79 -8.66
N ILE A 187 -3.30 4.30 -9.24
CA ILE A 187 -1.99 4.16 -8.58
C ILE A 187 -0.91 4.87 -9.37
N GLY A 188 0.18 5.24 -8.69
CA GLY A 188 1.37 5.78 -9.31
C GLY A 188 2.57 4.82 -9.21
N LEU A 189 3.65 5.18 -9.90
CA LEU A 189 4.90 4.41 -9.87
C LEU A 189 5.50 4.30 -8.45
N ARG A 190 5.14 5.20 -7.54
CA ARG A 190 5.62 5.18 -6.15
C ARG A 190 5.20 3.90 -5.41
N GLN A 191 3.94 3.48 -5.55
CA GLN A 191 3.45 2.25 -4.91
C GLN A 191 4.09 1.01 -5.54
N LEU A 192 4.33 1.05 -6.85
CA LEU A 192 5.05 -0.01 -7.56
C LEU A 192 6.53 -0.08 -7.14
N LEU A 193 7.14 1.06 -6.84
CA LEU A 193 8.52 1.11 -6.35
C LEU A 193 8.67 0.48 -4.95
N ASP A 194 7.72 0.69 -4.04
CA ASP A 194 7.70 -0.02 -2.75
C ASP A 194 7.64 -1.55 -2.99
N TYR A 195 6.78 -2.00 -3.91
CA TYR A 195 6.67 -3.41 -4.26
C TYR A 195 7.96 -3.98 -4.90
N TYR A 196 8.62 -3.17 -5.75
CA TYR A 196 9.91 -3.51 -6.33
C TYR A 196 10.94 -3.84 -5.24
N PHE A 197 11.08 -2.99 -4.22
CA PHE A 197 12.03 -3.23 -3.14
C PHE A 197 11.66 -4.44 -2.29
N VAL A 198 10.38 -4.67 -2.03
CA VAL A 198 9.94 -5.90 -1.34
C VAL A 198 10.31 -7.14 -2.15
N LEU A 199 10.07 -7.14 -3.46
CA LEU A 199 10.37 -8.26 -4.34
C LEU A 199 11.88 -8.48 -4.50
N LEU A 200 12.66 -7.39 -4.63
CA LEU A 200 14.12 -7.43 -4.78
C LEU A 200 14.80 -8.07 -3.56
N HIS A 201 14.31 -7.80 -2.36
CA HIS A 201 14.88 -8.31 -1.11
C HIS A 201 14.12 -9.53 -0.57
N ALA A 202 13.15 -10.05 -1.34
CA ALA A 202 12.39 -11.21 -0.90
C ALA A 202 13.28 -12.48 -0.84
N ASP A 203 13.35 -13.08 0.34
CA ASP A 203 13.81 -14.45 0.56
C ASP A 203 12.59 -15.30 0.89
N ILE A 204 12.00 -15.91 -0.16
CA ILE A 204 10.73 -16.61 -0.07
C ILE A 204 11.01 -18.07 0.26
N LYS A 205 10.56 -18.51 1.43
CA LYS A 205 10.77 -19.88 1.92
C LYS A 205 10.00 -20.90 1.11
N ASP A 206 8.76 -20.59 0.73
CA ASP A 206 7.91 -21.49 -0.06
C ASP A 206 7.15 -20.72 -1.16
N VAL A 207 7.78 -20.66 -2.34
CA VAL A 207 7.18 -20.04 -3.54
C VAL A 207 5.91 -20.78 -3.98
N VAL A 208 5.85 -22.09 -3.78
CA VAL A 208 4.69 -22.91 -4.20
C VAL A 208 3.48 -22.59 -3.31
N GLU A 209 3.68 -22.44 -2.01
CA GLU A 209 2.61 -22.01 -1.11
C GLU A 209 2.15 -20.58 -1.41
N LEU A 210 3.08 -19.66 -1.63
CA LEU A 210 2.78 -18.28 -2.03
C LEU A 210 1.91 -18.27 -3.31
N GLN A 211 2.29 -19.01 -4.33
CA GLN A 211 1.54 -19.14 -5.58
C GLN A 211 0.15 -19.74 -5.37
N ARG A 212 0.04 -20.75 -4.51
CA ARG A 212 -1.25 -21.35 -4.13
C ARG A 212 -2.16 -20.35 -3.44
N ASN A 213 -1.63 -19.54 -2.52
CA ASN A 213 -2.36 -18.48 -1.85
C ASN A 213 -2.83 -17.41 -2.84
N LEU A 214 -1.97 -16.95 -3.77
CA LEU A 214 -2.33 -15.99 -4.81
C LEU A 214 -3.47 -16.51 -5.72
N LYS A 215 -3.42 -17.78 -6.12
CA LYS A 215 -4.51 -18.43 -6.89
C LYS A 215 -5.80 -18.52 -6.08
N HIS A 216 -5.71 -18.97 -4.84
CA HIS A 216 -6.86 -19.16 -3.96
C HIS A 216 -7.59 -17.83 -3.66
N ILE A 217 -6.85 -16.76 -3.41
CA ILE A 217 -7.38 -15.42 -3.13
C ILE A 217 -7.94 -14.75 -4.42
N GLY A 218 -7.56 -15.23 -5.61
CA GLY A 218 -7.97 -14.63 -6.89
C GLY A 218 -7.04 -13.54 -7.42
N LEU A 219 -5.83 -13.43 -6.87
CA LEU A 219 -4.83 -12.43 -7.24
C LEU A 219 -3.90 -12.85 -8.39
N TRP A 220 -3.96 -14.10 -8.87
CA TRP A 220 -3.02 -14.65 -9.83
C TRP A 220 -2.81 -13.81 -11.09
N LYS A 221 -3.91 -13.36 -11.71
CA LYS A 221 -3.85 -12.55 -12.92
C LYS A 221 -3.26 -11.17 -12.66
N PHE A 222 -3.64 -10.56 -11.55
CA PHE A 222 -3.11 -9.27 -11.15
C PHE A 222 -1.62 -9.36 -10.77
N ALA A 223 -1.23 -10.39 -10.02
CA ALA A 223 0.18 -10.66 -9.73
C ALA A 223 1.00 -10.81 -11.01
N GLY A 224 0.51 -11.56 -12.00
CA GLY A 224 1.18 -11.68 -13.31
C GLY A 224 1.32 -10.34 -14.04
N ALA A 225 0.33 -9.45 -13.93
CA ALA A 225 0.43 -8.09 -14.48
C ALA A 225 1.52 -7.26 -13.78
N ILE A 226 1.58 -7.33 -12.45
CA ILE A 226 2.62 -6.63 -11.67
C ILE A 226 4.00 -7.22 -11.95
N MET A 227 4.13 -8.56 -12.06
CA MET A 227 5.40 -9.20 -12.43
C MET A 227 5.91 -8.76 -13.81
N TYR A 228 5.03 -8.57 -14.78
CA TYR A 228 5.39 -7.98 -16.08
C TYR A 228 6.00 -6.57 -15.88
N ILE A 229 5.35 -5.71 -15.11
CA ILE A 229 5.86 -4.35 -14.85
C ILE A 229 7.19 -4.39 -14.07
N MET A 230 7.32 -5.28 -13.09
CA MET A 230 8.57 -5.44 -12.33
C MET A 230 9.72 -5.86 -13.22
N HIS A 231 9.47 -6.72 -14.20
CA HIS A 231 10.49 -7.17 -15.16
C HIS A 231 10.82 -6.09 -16.19
N GLU A 232 9.84 -5.59 -16.91
CA GLU A 232 10.02 -4.71 -18.07
C GLU A 232 10.40 -3.27 -17.68
N VAL A 233 9.85 -2.76 -16.57
CA VAL A 233 10.05 -1.35 -16.18
C VAL A 233 11.13 -1.21 -15.10
N PHE A 234 11.14 -2.12 -14.13
CA PHE A 234 12.07 -2.04 -13.00
C PHE A 234 13.27 -2.99 -13.12
N GLY A 235 13.36 -3.81 -14.16
CA GLY A 235 14.51 -4.67 -14.43
C GLY A 235 14.69 -5.83 -13.45
N ILE A 236 13.64 -6.28 -12.77
CA ILE A 236 13.71 -7.44 -11.88
C ILE A 236 14.03 -8.70 -12.73
N PRO A 237 15.08 -9.49 -12.39
CA PRO A 237 15.39 -10.70 -13.10
C PRO A 237 14.24 -11.72 -13.08
N ALA A 238 14.01 -12.44 -14.18
CA ALA A 238 12.94 -13.43 -14.28
C ALA A 238 12.97 -14.49 -13.17
N SER A 239 14.16 -14.82 -12.66
CA SER A 239 14.36 -15.78 -11.55
C SER A 239 13.81 -15.31 -10.20
N ARG A 240 13.52 -14.01 -10.05
CA ARG A 240 12.95 -13.44 -8.82
C ARG A 240 11.45 -13.20 -8.90
N LEU A 241 10.84 -13.46 -10.05
CA LEU A 241 9.40 -13.29 -10.22
C LEU A 241 8.62 -14.38 -9.47
N ILE A 242 7.65 -14.00 -8.67
CA ILE A 242 6.86 -14.94 -7.85
C ILE A 242 5.80 -15.70 -8.65
N VAL A 243 5.37 -15.15 -9.80
CA VAL A 243 4.50 -15.82 -10.77
C VAL A 243 4.95 -15.45 -12.18
N PRO A 244 4.62 -16.25 -13.20
CA PRO A 244 4.91 -15.90 -14.59
C PRO A 244 4.36 -14.51 -14.95
N PRO A 245 5.15 -13.65 -15.62
CA PRO A 245 4.69 -12.36 -16.08
C PRO A 245 3.60 -12.49 -17.13
N ASN A 246 2.60 -11.63 -17.09
CA ASN A 246 1.52 -11.61 -18.04
C ASN A 246 1.52 -10.28 -18.82
N GLU A 247 2.06 -10.30 -20.02
CA GLU A 247 2.25 -9.13 -20.87
C GLU A 247 0.94 -8.38 -21.15
N LYS A 248 -0.14 -9.10 -21.54
CA LYS A 248 -1.43 -8.49 -21.86
C LYS A 248 -2.02 -7.69 -20.71
N TYR A 249 -2.02 -8.27 -19.50
CA TYR A 249 -2.53 -7.62 -18.30
C TYR A 249 -1.55 -6.56 -17.79
N GLY A 250 -0.25 -6.82 -17.90
CA GLY A 250 0.81 -5.90 -17.51
C GLY A 250 0.82 -4.60 -18.30
N LYS A 251 0.73 -4.67 -19.63
CA LYS A 251 0.61 -3.49 -20.49
C LYS A 251 -0.64 -2.66 -20.16
N PHE A 252 -1.77 -3.32 -19.89
CA PHE A 252 -2.98 -2.63 -19.49
C PHE A 252 -2.81 -1.91 -18.15
N VAL A 253 -2.30 -2.61 -17.12
CA VAL A 253 -2.09 -2.00 -15.78
C VAL A 253 -1.06 -0.87 -15.85
N LEU A 254 0.02 -1.05 -16.59
CA LEU A 254 1.03 0.01 -16.78
C LEU A 254 0.43 1.26 -17.41
N ASN A 255 -0.38 1.08 -18.45
CA ASN A 255 -1.08 2.20 -19.09
C ASN A 255 -2.02 2.92 -18.11
N GLU A 256 -2.81 2.19 -17.31
CA GLU A 256 -3.66 2.79 -16.27
C GLU A 256 -2.83 3.57 -15.23
N VAL A 257 -1.66 3.05 -14.84
CA VAL A 257 -0.73 3.73 -13.92
C VAL A 257 -0.20 5.04 -14.48
N LEU A 258 0.22 5.04 -15.74
CA LEU A 258 0.80 6.21 -16.41
C LEU A 258 -0.25 7.28 -16.69
N GLU A 259 -1.46 6.90 -17.08
CA GLU A 259 -2.56 7.82 -17.36
C GLU A 259 -3.17 8.43 -16.08
N ALA A 260 -3.41 7.63 -15.06
CA ALA A 260 -4.05 8.08 -13.84
C ALA A 260 -3.09 8.83 -12.91
N GLY A 261 -1.84 8.42 -12.86
CA GLY A 261 -0.86 8.91 -11.89
C GLY A 261 -1.28 8.59 -10.46
N ASN A 262 -0.59 9.20 -9.50
CA ASN A 262 -0.81 8.94 -8.08
C ASN A 262 -2.23 9.37 -7.65
N PHE A 263 -3.05 8.42 -7.20
CA PHE A 263 -4.45 8.62 -6.78
C PHE A 263 -5.34 9.28 -7.84
N GLY A 264 -5.08 9.01 -9.12
CA GLY A 264 -5.88 9.57 -10.21
C GLY A 264 -5.80 11.09 -10.40
N LYS A 265 -4.84 11.76 -9.75
CA LYS A 265 -4.70 13.24 -9.77
C LYS A 265 -4.47 13.82 -11.17
N HIS A 266 -3.89 13.02 -12.07
CA HIS A 266 -3.54 13.44 -13.42
C HIS A 266 -4.43 12.81 -14.50
N ASP A 267 -5.42 12.02 -14.11
CA ASP A 267 -6.29 11.30 -15.04
C ASP A 267 -7.19 12.27 -15.81
N LYS A 268 -6.80 12.60 -17.04
CA LYS A 268 -7.54 13.46 -17.95
C LYS A 268 -8.88 12.88 -18.39
N ARG A 269 -9.12 11.60 -18.14
CA ARG A 269 -10.39 10.92 -18.41
C ARG A 269 -11.45 11.24 -17.36
N ASN A 270 -11.03 11.80 -16.22
CA ASN A 270 -11.86 12.23 -15.11
C ASN A 270 -12.51 13.60 -15.37
N ARG A 271 -13.38 13.70 -16.41
CA ARG A 271 -13.98 14.97 -16.88
C ARG A 271 -15.37 15.26 -16.36
N LEU A 272 -16.01 14.36 -15.63
CA LEU A 272 -17.44 14.40 -15.29
C LEU A 272 -17.78 15.25 -14.06
N GLY A 273 -17.03 16.31 -13.80
CA GLY A 273 -17.38 17.32 -12.81
C GLY A 273 -17.29 16.86 -11.34
N LYS A 274 -17.35 17.83 -10.42
CA LYS A 274 -17.23 17.61 -8.96
C LYS A 274 -18.54 17.18 -8.28
N SER A 275 -19.64 17.00 -9.02
CA SER A 275 -20.92 16.57 -8.46
C SER A 275 -20.90 15.09 -8.03
N GLN A 276 -21.73 14.74 -7.05
CA GLN A 276 -21.87 13.34 -6.61
C GLN A 276 -22.27 12.40 -7.77
N LEU A 277 -23.13 12.89 -8.66
CA LEU A 277 -23.56 12.15 -9.84
C LEU A 277 -22.39 11.94 -10.82
N GLY A 278 -21.60 13.00 -11.05
CA GLY A 278 -20.39 12.95 -11.89
C GLY A 278 -19.38 11.94 -11.35
N HIS A 279 -19.12 11.94 -10.04
CA HIS A 279 -18.24 10.94 -9.41
C HIS A 279 -18.75 9.51 -9.58
N ASN A 280 -20.07 9.28 -9.46
CA ASN A 280 -20.64 7.96 -9.65
C ASN A 280 -20.53 7.47 -11.10
N LEU A 281 -20.84 8.32 -12.06
CA LEU A 281 -20.71 8.01 -13.50
C LEU A 281 -19.24 7.71 -13.88
N GLN A 282 -18.32 8.49 -13.34
CA GLN A 282 -16.89 8.30 -13.56
C GLN A 282 -16.39 6.94 -13.04
N ARG A 283 -16.90 6.49 -11.88
CA ARG A 283 -16.60 5.15 -11.35
C ARG A 283 -17.13 4.05 -12.27
N VAL A 284 -18.38 4.15 -12.70
CA VAL A 284 -18.96 3.21 -13.66
C VAL A 284 -18.12 3.15 -14.94
N TYR A 285 -17.70 4.29 -15.47
CA TYR A 285 -16.84 4.33 -16.67
C TYR A 285 -15.50 3.65 -16.45
N ARG A 286 -14.90 3.80 -15.28
CA ARG A 286 -13.68 3.07 -14.89
C ARG A 286 -13.92 1.57 -14.81
N ASP A 287 -15.00 1.14 -14.15
CA ASP A 287 -15.35 -0.27 -14.02
C ASP A 287 -15.55 -0.93 -15.39
N MET A 288 -16.15 -0.21 -16.35
CA MET A 288 -16.29 -0.69 -17.74
C MET A 288 -14.94 -0.92 -18.45
N ARG A 289 -13.90 -0.13 -18.12
CA ARG A 289 -12.55 -0.37 -18.65
C ARG A 289 -11.89 -1.57 -17.97
N LEU A 290 -12.08 -1.70 -16.67
CA LEU A 290 -11.44 -2.74 -15.85
C LEU A 290 -12.10 -4.11 -16.02
N VAL A 291 -13.40 -4.18 -16.31
CA VAL A 291 -14.17 -5.43 -16.38
C VAL A 291 -13.61 -6.42 -17.39
N LYS A 292 -13.06 -5.94 -18.49
CA LYS A 292 -12.44 -6.80 -19.53
C LYS A 292 -11.23 -7.58 -19.01
N TYR A 293 -10.51 -7.02 -18.04
CA TYR A 293 -9.29 -7.59 -17.49
C TYR A 293 -9.52 -8.21 -16.10
N PHE A 294 -10.29 -7.56 -15.27
CA PHE A 294 -10.53 -7.93 -13.86
C PHE A 294 -12.04 -8.01 -13.55
N PRO A 295 -12.79 -8.91 -14.23
CA PRO A 295 -14.25 -8.93 -14.14
C PRO A 295 -14.77 -9.15 -12.72
N ALA A 296 -14.12 -10.00 -11.92
CA ALA A 296 -14.59 -10.30 -10.58
C ALA A 296 -14.61 -9.06 -9.66
N GLU A 297 -13.55 -8.25 -9.68
CA GLU A 297 -13.49 -7.05 -8.86
C GLU A 297 -14.35 -5.92 -9.43
N ALA A 298 -14.28 -5.68 -10.76
CA ALA A 298 -15.03 -4.60 -11.39
C ALA A 298 -16.55 -4.79 -11.31
N LEU A 299 -17.06 -6.03 -11.44
CA LEU A 299 -18.51 -6.31 -11.31
C LEU A 299 -18.96 -6.27 -9.84
N CYS A 300 -18.08 -6.55 -8.90
CA CYS A 300 -18.40 -6.48 -7.47
C CYS A 300 -18.31 -5.05 -6.91
N GLU A 301 -17.62 -4.10 -7.57
CA GLU A 301 -17.43 -2.73 -7.06
C GLU A 301 -18.77 -2.04 -6.74
N PRO A 302 -19.76 -1.97 -7.65
CA PRO A 302 -21.03 -1.31 -7.36
C PRO A 302 -21.79 -1.95 -6.17
N ILE A 303 -21.72 -3.29 -6.07
CA ILE A 303 -22.37 -4.04 -5.00
C ILE A 303 -21.66 -3.76 -3.68
N TYR A 304 -20.33 -3.85 -3.66
CA TYR A 304 -19.51 -3.53 -2.49
C TYR A 304 -19.76 -2.11 -2.01
N ARG A 305 -19.78 -1.11 -2.90
CA ARG A 305 -20.01 0.30 -2.58
C ARG A 305 -21.38 0.53 -1.94
N THR A 306 -22.42 -0.09 -2.49
CA THR A 306 -23.77 -0.02 -1.93
C THR A 306 -23.81 -0.63 -0.54
N TRP A 307 -23.27 -1.83 -0.38
CA TRP A 307 -23.16 -2.51 0.92
C TRP A 307 -22.36 -1.69 1.92
N HIS A 308 -21.20 -1.13 1.50
CA HIS A 308 -20.32 -0.33 2.36
C HIS A 308 -20.98 1.01 2.79
N PHE A 309 -21.84 1.58 1.96
CA PHE A 309 -22.65 2.74 2.33
C PHE A 309 -23.56 2.41 3.53
N PHE A 310 -24.31 1.32 3.47
CA PHE A 310 -25.16 0.87 4.59
C PHE A 310 -24.33 0.45 5.81
N TRP A 311 -23.20 -0.20 5.58
CA TRP A 311 -22.27 -0.55 6.65
C TRP A 311 -21.81 0.70 7.41
N ARG A 312 -21.42 1.77 6.72
CA ARG A 312 -21.02 3.05 7.34
C ARG A 312 -22.17 3.70 8.11
N LEU A 313 -23.40 3.68 7.59
CA LEU A 313 -24.58 4.19 8.32
C LEU A 313 -24.78 3.45 9.64
N LYS A 314 -24.67 2.13 9.63
CA LYS A 314 -24.79 1.30 10.84
C LYS A 314 -23.66 1.55 11.85
N ASN A 315 -22.48 1.90 11.39
CA ASN A 315 -21.29 2.12 12.21
C ASN A 315 -20.97 3.62 12.44
N LYS A 316 -21.93 4.52 12.18
CA LYS A 316 -21.78 5.96 12.45
C LYS A 316 -21.98 6.34 13.93
N LYS A 317 -22.46 5.39 14.76
CA LYS A 317 -22.73 5.64 16.18
C LYS A 317 -21.54 5.30 17.04
#